data_d0f1b70cc0ba07a385f0ea0efef0efc8
#
_entry.id   d0f1b70cc0ba07a385f0ea0efef0efc8
#
_cell.length_a   1.000
_cell.length_b   1.000
_cell.length_c   1.000
_cell.angle_alpha   90.00
_cell.angle_beta   90.00
_cell.angle_gamma   90.00
#
_symmetry.space_group_name_H-M   'P 1'
#
loop_
_entity.id
_entity.type
_entity.pdbx_description
1 polymer ?
#
loop_
_entity_poly.entity_id
_entity_poly.type
_entity_poly.pdbx_seq_one_letter_code
_entity_poly.pdbx_strand_id
1 'polypeptide(L)'
;LMICSEKLRLFNVIKSRCIATEACRRAKNYDKFLAQIKTKTGLKLELISSNEEARLALRGIQNLLNPVQPYALILDIGGGSTEIIWAKRGTNCFNIIDVLSLPLGVVTVAEKWKMEETNENSYQQTVLDISQKLPILCDRNGIKQKIREKKVQMLGTSGTVTTLGALHLKLSYYD
;
A
#
# COMPACT_ATOMS: atom_id res chain seq x y z
N LEU A 1 -4.85 -12.20 15.88
CA LEU A 1 -5.24 -13.24 14.90
C LEU A 1 -6.18 -14.28 15.51
N MET A 2 -6.09 -14.60 16.83
CA MET A 2 -7.09 -15.46 17.50
C MET A 2 -8.50 -14.88 17.34
N ILE A 3 -8.68 -13.58 17.66
CA ILE A 3 -9.97 -12.89 17.47
C ILE A 3 -10.46 -12.97 16.01
N CYS A 4 -9.55 -12.85 15.03
CA CYS A 4 -9.92 -13.00 13.61
C CYS A 4 -10.42 -14.41 13.31
N SER A 5 -9.74 -15.45 13.82
CA SER A 5 -10.15 -16.84 13.66
C SER A 5 -11.52 -17.11 14.29
N GLU A 6 -11.76 -16.57 15.49
CA GLU A 6 -13.04 -16.67 16.18
C GLU A 6 -14.18 -16.00 15.40
N LYS A 7 -13.93 -14.78 14.86
CA LYS A 7 -14.90 -14.07 14.01
C LYS A 7 -15.21 -14.86 12.74
N LEU A 8 -14.21 -15.43 12.07
CA LEU A 8 -14.44 -16.25 10.87
C LEU A 8 -15.34 -17.45 11.18
N ARG A 9 -15.16 -18.09 12.35
CA ARG A 9 -16.04 -19.19 12.80
C ARG A 9 -17.44 -18.70 13.15
N LEU A 10 -17.54 -17.59 13.91
CA LEU A 10 -18.81 -17.02 14.34
C LEU A 10 -19.70 -16.65 13.13
N PHE A 11 -19.11 -16.09 12.09
CA PHE A 11 -19.84 -15.70 10.88
C PHE A 11 -19.92 -16.79 9.82
N ASN A 12 -19.54 -18.03 10.15
CA ASN A 12 -19.57 -19.18 9.25
C ASN A 12 -18.93 -18.88 7.89
N VAL A 13 -17.75 -18.23 7.90
CA VAL A 13 -17.03 -17.84 6.67
C VAL A 13 -16.55 -19.08 5.93
N ILE A 14 -17.11 -19.31 4.75
CA ILE A 14 -16.84 -20.50 3.92
C ILE A 14 -15.46 -20.40 3.25
N LYS A 15 -15.02 -19.19 2.87
CA LYS A 15 -13.77 -18.98 2.16
C LYS A 15 -13.07 -17.71 2.64
N SER A 16 -11.81 -17.82 2.98
CA SER A 16 -10.96 -16.70 3.38
C SER A 16 -9.57 -16.82 2.74
N ARG A 17 -8.93 -15.68 2.48
CA ARG A 17 -7.53 -15.58 2.08
C ARG A 17 -6.84 -14.63 3.07
N CYS A 18 -5.88 -15.15 3.81
CA CYS A 18 -5.12 -14.37 4.78
C CYS A 18 -3.72 -14.12 4.21
N ILE A 19 -3.36 -12.88 4.04
CA ILE A 19 -2.08 -12.48 3.45
C ILE A 19 -1.17 -11.82 4.48
N ALA A 20 0.13 -11.97 4.29
CA ALA A 20 1.18 -11.29 5.04
C ALA A 20 2.07 -10.54 4.06
N THR A 21 2.49 -9.33 4.42
CA THR A 21 3.17 -8.39 3.54
C THR A 21 4.56 -8.01 4.08
N GLU A 22 4.98 -6.76 3.95
CA GLU A 22 6.35 -6.28 4.16
C GLU A 22 6.96 -6.70 5.50
N ALA A 23 6.23 -6.58 6.61
CA ALA A 23 6.75 -6.97 7.92
C ALA A 23 7.21 -8.44 7.96
N CYS A 24 6.43 -9.34 7.33
CA CYS A 24 6.79 -10.75 7.24
C CYS A 24 7.88 -11.01 6.20
N ARG A 25 7.90 -10.27 5.07
CA ARG A 25 8.97 -10.37 4.06
C ARG A 25 10.34 -10.04 4.65
N ARG A 26 10.41 -9.09 5.59
CA ARG A 26 11.65 -8.68 6.25
C ARG A 26 12.03 -9.52 7.46
N ALA A 27 11.09 -10.22 8.06
CA ALA A 27 11.32 -10.97 9.30
C ALA A 27 12.16 -12.22 9.04
N LYS A 28 13.31 -12.35 9.71
CA LYS A 28 14.18 -13.54 9.64
C LYS A 28 13.51 -14.82 10.17
N ASN A 29 12.48 -14.67 10.99
CA ASN A 29 11.79 -15.78 11.67
C ASN A 29 10.36 -15.98 11.17
N TYR A 30 10.03 -15.48 9.95
CA TYR A 30 8.67 -15.51 9.45
C TYR A 30 8.09 -16.93 9.35
N ASP A 31 8.89 -17.94 8.98
CA ASP A 31 8.44 -19.33 8.90
C ASP A 31 7.92 -19.86 10.24
N LYS A 32 8.68 -19.60 11.32
CA LYS A 32 8.26 -19.97 12.68
C LYS A 32 6.98 -19.25 13.09
N PHE A 33 6.88 -17.96 12.74
CA PHE A 33 5.71 -17.14 13.00
C PHE A 33 4.47 -17.67 12.27
N LEU A 34 4.57 -17.98 10.97
CA LEU A 34 3.47 -18.55 10.19
C LEU A 34 3.04 -19.93 10.72
N ALA A 35 3.99 -20.78 11.10
CA ALA A 35 3.70 -22.08 11.71
C ALA A 35 2.95 -21.93 13.04
N GLN A 36 3.36 -21.01 13.91
CA GLN A 36 2.67 -20.73 15.17
C GLN A 36 1.25 -20.22 14.95
N ILE A 37 1.03 -19.32 13.98
CA ILE A 37 -0.30 -18.82 13.63
C ILE A 37 -1.18 -19.99 13.22
N LYS A 38 -0.71 -20.80 12.28
CA LYS A 38 -1.46 -21.97 11.80
C LYS A 38 -1.84 -22.91 12.95
N THR A 39 -0.90 -23.22 13.84
CA THR A 39 -1.12 -24.11 14.98
C THR A 39 -2.11 -23.53 15.99
N LYS A 40 -1.98 -22.23 16.31
CA LYS A 40 -2.79 -21.60 17.37
C LYS A 40 -4.17 -21.14 16.91
N THR A 41 -4.34 -20.84 15.62
CA THR A 41 -5.56 -20.19 15.10
C THR A 41 -6.24 -20.95 13.96
N GLY A 42 -5.56 -21.92 13.36
CA GLY A 42 -6.00 -22.60 12.15
C GLY A 42 -5.88 -21.76 10.88
N LEU A 43 -5.50 -20.47 10.98
CA LEU A 43 -5.35 -19.58 9.82
C LEU A 43 -4.08 -19.92 9.05
N LYS A 44 -4.23 -20.01 7.73
CA LYS A 44 -3.10 -20.19 6.81
C LYS A 44 -2.76 -18.82 6.20
N LEU A 45 -1.69 -18.19 6.67
CA LEU A 45 -1.18 -16.96 6.09
C LEU A 45 -0.31 -17.28 4.87
N GLU A 46 -0.53 -16.53 3.81
CA GLU A 46 0.25 -16.54 2.57
C GLU A 46 1.15 -15.30 2.53
N LEU A 47 2.46 -15.50 2.41
CA LEU A 47 3.39 -14.40 2.18
C LEU A 47 3.33 -14.01 0.71
N ILE A 48 2.90 -12.78 0.44
CA ILE A 48 2.77 -12.26 -0.93
C ILE A 48 3.91 -11.31 -1.29
N SER A 49 4.21 -11.24 -2.59
CA SER A 49 5.16 -10.26 -3.13
C SER A 49 4.56 -8.86 -3.16
N SER A 50 5.41 -7.82 -3.26
CA SER A 50 4.95 -6.44 -3.45
C SER A 50 4.16 -6.25 -4.75
N ASN A 51 4.45 -7.00 -5.81
CA ASN A 51 3.66 -6.99 -7.03
C ASN A 51 2.24 -7.54 -6.82
N GLU A 52 2.09 -8.60 -6.04
CA GLU A 52 0.77 -9.14 -5.70
C GLU A 52 0.02 -8.21 -4.76
N GLU A 53 0.73 -7.57 -3.81
CA GLU A 53 0.17 -6.52 -2.94
C GLU A 53 -0.38 -5.36 -3.77
N ALA A 54 0.41 -4.83 -4.71
CA ALA A 54 -0.01 -3.79 -5.65
C ALA A 54 -1.21 -4.22 -6.51
N ARG A 55 -1.22 -5.48 -6.98
CA ARG A 55 -2.35 -6.04 -7.74
C ARG A 55 -3.64 -6.07 -6.93
N LEU A 56 -3.55 -6.46 -5.68
CA LEU A 56 -4.70 -6.49 -4.77
C LEU A 56 -5.18 -5.08 -4.43
N ALA A 57 -4.26 -4.14 -4.18
CA ALA A 57 -4.57 -2.74 -3.95
C ALA A 57 -5.33 -2.14 -5.14
N LEU A 58 -4.80 -2.29 -6.36
CA LEU A 58 -5.50 -1.82 -7.58
C LEU A 58 -6.89 -2.44 -7.70
N ARG A 59 -7.04 -3.73 -7.44
CA ARG A 59 -8.35 -4.41 -7.51
C ARG A 59 -9.34 -3.85 -6.50
N GLY A 60 -8.89 -3.54 -5.29
CA GLY A 60 -9.74 -2.98 -4.24
C GLY A 60 -10.31 -1.60 -4.56
N ILE A 61 -9.54 -0.78 -5.28
CA ILE A 61 -9.90 0.62 -5.58
C ILE A 61 -10.39 0.84 -7.02
N GLN A 62 -10.43 -0.19 -7.83
CA GLN A 62 -10.69 -0.08 -9.27
C GLN A 62 -12.00 0.66 -9.59
N ASN A 63 -13.04 0.47 -8.77
CA ASN A 63 -14.33 1.12 -8.97
C ASN A 63 -14.32 2.62 -8.63
N LEU A 64 -13.28 3.11 -7.96
CA LEU A 64 -13.09 4.53 -7.64
C LEU A 64 -12.35 5.28 -8.76
N LEU A 65 -11.75 4.56 -9.68
CA LEU A 65 -10.99 5.15 -10.78
C LEU A 65 -11.95 5.71 -11.84
N ASN A 66 -11.69 6.95 -12.25
CA ASN A 66 -12.45 7.58 -13.33
C ASN A 66 -12.18 6.85 -14.67
N PRO A 67 -13.19 6.25 -15.30
CA PRO A 67 -13.02 5.50 -16.54
C PRO A 67 -12.69 6.38 -17.75
N VAL A 68 -12.81 7.70 -17.66
CA VAL A 68 -12.44 8.61 -18.75
C VAL A 68 -10.92 8.77 -18.82
N GLN A 69 -10.22 8.72 -17.70
CA GLN A 69 -8.77 8.89 -17.66
C GLN A 69 -8.05 7.65 -18.18
N PRO A 70 -7.11 7.80 -19.14
CA PRO A 70 -6.38 6.65 -19.70
C PRO A 70 -5.33 6.06 -18.76
N TYR A 71 -4.84 6.82 -17.77
CA TYR A 71 -3.81 6.40 -16.83
C TYR A 71 -4.20 6.70 -15.40
N ALA A 72 -3.68 5.89 -14.49
CA ALA A 72 -3.81 6.10 -13.05
C ALA A 72 -2.45 5.92 -12.36
N LEU A 73 -2.13 6.84 -11.46
CA LEU A 73 -1.04 6.74 -10.51
C LEU A 73 -1.65 6.50 -9.13
N ILE A 74 -1.39 5.33 -8.56
CA ILE A 74 -1.95 4.93 -7.28
C ILE A 74 -0.84 4.88 -6.24
N LEU A 75 -1.11 5.44 -5.05
CA LEU A 75 -0.23 5.41 -3.89
C LEU A 75 -0.89 4.58 -2.80
N ASP A 76 -0.31 3.44 -2.46
CA ASP A 76 -0.70 2.63 -1.30
C ASP A 76 0.34 2.80 -0.19
N ILE A 77 0.02 3.59 0.83
CA ILE A 77 0.94 3.94 1.91
C ILE A 77 0.61 3.11 3.14
N GLY A 78 1.32 1.98 3.25
CA GLY A 78 1.20 1.05 4.37
C GLY A 78 2.10 1.38 5.57
N GLY A 79 2.14 0.46 6.52
CA GLY A 79 3.01 0.59 7.71
C GLY A 79 4.48 0.37 7.41
N GLY A 80 4.81 -0.64 6.61
CA GLY A 80 6.18 -1.06 6.32
C GLY A 80 6.70 -0.70 4.94
N SER A 81 5.81 -0.50 3.97
CA SER A 81 6.13 -0.17 2.58
C SER A 81 5.15 0.83 1.99
N THR A 82 5.53 1.39 0.86
CA THR A 82 4.68 2.20 0.00
C THR A 82 4.78 1.66 -1.42
N GLU A 83 3.65 1.26 -1.98
CA GLU A 83 3.54 0.83 -3.36
C GLU A 83 3.06 2.01 -4.23
N ILE A 84 3.85 2.35 -5.24
CA ILE A 84 3.51 3.33 -6.27
C ILE A 84 3.20 2.56 -7.53
N ILE A 85 1.93 2.54 -7.90
CA ILE A 85 1.40 1.72 -8.97
C ILE A 85 1.08 2.59 -10.17
N TRP A 86 1.70 2.30 -11.31
CA TRP A 86 1.37 2.89 -12.58
C TRP A 86 0.46 1.97 -13.37
N ALA A 87 -0.74 2.44 -13.68
CA ALA A 87 -1.75 1.64 -14.35
C ALA A 87 -2.29 2.36 -15.59
N LYS A 88 -2.71 1.57 -16.58
CA LYS A 88 -3.37 2.02 -17.82
C LYS A 88 -4.75 1.40 -17.91
N ARG A 89 -5.70 2.18 -18.39
CA ARG A 89 -7.04 1.70 -18.69
C ARG A 89 -6.99 0.64 -19.80
N GLY A 90 -7.56 -0.52 -19.53
CA GLY A 90 -7.86 -1.55 -20.50
C GLY A 90 -9.33 -1.48 -20.95
N THR A 91 -9.84 -2.54 -21.54
CA THR A 91 -11.23 -2.60 -22.03
C THR A 91 -12.24 -2.52 -20.89
N ASN A 92 -12.05 -3.32 -19.84
CA ASN A 92 -13.01 -3.43 -18.73
C ASN A 92 -12.44 -2.99 -17.36
N CYS A 93 -11.13 -2.79 -17.28
CA CYS A 93 -10.45 -2.50 -16.03
C CYS A 93 -9.11 -1.80 -16.26
N PHE A 94 -8.53 -1.26 -15.20
CA PHE A 94 -7.15 -0.80 -15.21
C PHE A 94 -6.20 -2.00 -15.04
N ASN A 95 -5.11 -1.98 -15.81
CA ASN A 95 -4.04 -2.97 -15.75
C ASN A 95 -2.76 -2.30 -15.29
N ILE A 96 -2.02 -2.97 -14.42
CA ILE A 96 -0.71 -2.49 -13.96
C ILE A 96 0.25 -2.51 -15.15
N ILE A 97 0.93 -1.39 -15.37
CA ILE A 97 2.07 -1.28 -16.29
C ILE A 97 3.35 -1.49 -15.50
N ASP A 98 3.45 -0.87 -14.33
CA ASP A 98 4.68 -0.84 -13.55
C ASP A 98 4.40 -0.57 -12.07
N VAL A 99 5.28 -1.04 -11.20
CA VAL A 99 5.21 -0.87 -9.75
C VAL A 99 6.57 -0.48 -9.22
N LEU A 100 6.59 0.54 -8.38
CA LEU A 100 7.73 0.87 -7.53
C LEU A 100 7.32 0.62 -6.07
N SER A 101 7.90 -0.39 -5.45
CA SER A 101 7.73 -0.62 -4.01
C SER A 101 8.90 0.00 -3.26
N LEU A 102 8.60 0.89 -2.33
CA LEU A 102 9.55 1.53 -1.44
C LEU A 102 9.45 0.85 -0.06
N PRO A 103 10.56 0.41 0.55
CA PRO A 103 10.56 -0.13 1.91
C PRO A 103 10.46 1.01 2.95
N LEU A 104 9.52 1.90 2.73
CA LEU A 104 9.22 3.09 3.52
C LEU A 104 7.71 3.14 3.72
N GLY A 105 7.26 2.91 4.93
CA GLY A 105 5.89 3.08 5.36
C GLY A 105 5.85 3.92 6.64
N VAL A 106 4.68 4.27 7.12
CA VAL A 106 4.55 5.18 8.27
C VAL A 106 5.22 4.66 9.53
N VAL A 107 5.18 3.34 9.77
CA VAL A 107 5.83 2.74 10.94
C VAL A 107 7.34 2.75 10.76
N THR A 108 7.85 2.34 9.59
CA THR A 108 9.31 2.28 9.34
C THR A 108 9.95 3.67 9.31
N VAL A 109 9.23 4.69 8.85
CA VAL A 109 9.69 6.09 8.91
C VAL A 109 9.71 6.58 10.36
N ALA A 110 8.65 6.31 11.13
CA ALA A 110 8.59 6.67 12.55
C ALA A 110 9.70 5.99 13.37
N GLU A 111 9.97 4.71 13.12
CA GLU A 111 11.05 3.96 13.77
C GLU A 111 12.44 4.51 13.38
N LYS A 112 12.64 4.84 12.09
CA LYS A 112 13.93 5.37 11.58
C LYS A 112 14.32 6.67 12.29
N TRP A 113 13.34 7.53 12.55
CA TRP A 113 13.58 8.87 13.09
C TRP A 113 13.26 9.01 14.57
N LYS A 114 12.98 7.90 15.29
CA LYS A 114 12.54 7.88 16.70
C LYS A 114 11.55 9.03 16.94
N MET A 115 10.28 8.78 16.95
CA MET A 115 9.18 9.79 16.90
C MET A 115 9.38 11.03 17.79
N GLU A 116 10.18 10.93 18.85
CA GLU A 116 10.51 12.00 19.78
C GLU A 116 11.54 13.02 19.22
N GLU A 117 12.26 12.65 18.17
CA GLU A 117 13.32 13.45 17.54
C GLU A 117 12.94 13.96 16.13
N THR A 118 11.65 13.91 15.77
CA THR A 118 11.22 14.38 14.45
C THR A 118 11.42 15.91 14.38
N ASN A 119 12.36 16.32 13.55
CA ASN A 119 12.67 17.72 13.28
C ASN A 119 12.66 17.97 11.76
N GLU A 120 12.79 19.23 11.39
CA GLU A 120 12.82 19.62 9.97
C GLU A 120 13.87 18.87 9.16
N ASN A 121 15.06 18.59 9.72
CA ASN A 121 16.11 17.88 9.02
C ASN A 121 15.73 16.43 8.71
N SER A 122 15.09 15.73 9.65
CA SER A 122 14.63 14.34 9.44
C SER A 122 13.52 14.27 8.40
N TYR A 123 12.63 15.25 8.39
CA TYR A 123 11.59 15.40 7.37
C TYR A 123 12.21 15.62 5.99
N GLN A 124 13.08 16.61 5.85
CA GLN A 124 13.74 16.94 4.58
C GLN A 124 14.55 15.76 4.05
N GLN A 125 15.27 15.04 4.91
CA GLN A 125 16.00 13.83 4.51
C GLN A 125 15.07 12.75 3.96
N THR A 126 13.91 12.53 4.60
CA THR A 126 12.91 11.56 4.11
C THR A 126 12.35 11.98 2.75
N VAL A 127 12.04 13.26 2.57
CA VAL A 127 11.60 13.80 1.28
C VAL A 127 12.65 13.57 0.20
N LEU A 128 13.93 13.83 0.50
CA LEU A 128 15.04 13.59 -0.43
C LEU A 128 15.17 12.11 -0.79
N ASP A 129 15.15 11.21 0.20
CA ASP A 129 15.26 9.76 0.02
C ASP A 129 14.15 9.22 -0.92
N ILE A 130 12.94 9.74 -0.79
CA ILE A 130 11.82 9.37 -1.67
C ILE A 130 11.99 9.99 -3.06
N SER A 131 12.31 11.28 -3.12
CA SER A 131 12.44 12.03 -4.37
C SER A 131 13.49 11.46 -5.31
N GLN A 132 14.57 10.89 -4.77
CA GLN A 132 15.62 10.25 -5.55
C GLN A 132 15.18 8.92 -6.20
N LYS A 133 14.14 8.28 -5.66
CA LYS A 133 13.64 6.98 -6.15
C LYS A 133 12.53 7.12 -7.18
N LEU A 134 11.75 8.20 -7.10
CA LEU A 134 10.62 8.44 -8.01
C LEU A 134 11.01 8.55 -9.49
N PRO A 135 12.15 9.15 -9.89
CA PRO A 135 12.54 9.24 -11.29
C PRO A 135 12.62 7.88 -11.99
N ILE A 136 13.01 6.83 -11.27
CA ILE A 136 13.10 5.46 -11.83
C ILE A 136 11.78 5.05 -12.48
N LEU A 137 10.65 5.24 -11.80
CA LEU A 137 9.32 4.93 -12.32
C LEU A 137 8.86 5.96 -13.35
N CYS A 138 9.06 7.24 -13.05
CA CYS A 138 8.57 8.35 -13.86
C CYS A 138 9.19 8.40 -15.26
N ASP A 139 10.50 8.25 -15.34
CA ASP A 139 11.25 8.40 -16.59
C ASP A 139 11.07 7.17 -17.47
N ARG A 140 11.11 5.96 -16.88
CA ARG A 140 10.85 4.69 -17.59
C ARG A 140 9.48 4.66 -18.28
N ASN A 141 8.48 5.28 -17.68
CA ASN A 141 7.10 5.25 -18.16
C ASN A 141 6.61 6.56 -18.81
N GLY A 142 7.45 7.58 -18.90
CA GLY A 142 7.07 8.89 -19.43
C GLY A 142 5.91 9.56 -18.66
N ILE A 143 5.83 9.33 -17.35
CA ILE A 143 4.70 9.75 -16.50
C ILE A 143 4.56 11.27 -16.50
N LYS A 144 5.68 12.01 -16.39
CA LYS A 144 5.69 13.48 -16.37
C LYS A 144 5.00 14.08 -17.59
N GLN A 145 5.26 13.52 -18.77
CA GLN A 145 4.59 13.97 -20.00
C GLN A 145 3.10 13.71 -19.95
N LYS A 146 2.67 12.51 -19.54
CA LYS A 146 1.25 12.14 -19.43
C LYS A 146 0.49 13.01 -18.42
N ILE A 147 1.16 13.44 -17.34
CA ILE A 147 0.59 14.40 -16.38
C ILE A 147 0.40 15.77 -17.04
N ARG A 148 1.40 16.28 -17.78
CA ARG A 148 1.27 17.56 -18.53
C ARG A 148 0.13 17.53 -19.55
N GLU A 149 -0.09 16.37 -20.14
CA GLU A 149 -1.20 16.13 -21.09
C GLU A 149 -2.57 15.95 -20.39
N LYS A 150 -2.63 16.06 -19.05
CA LYS A 150 -3.85 15.87 -18.24
C LYS A 150 -4.52 14.50 -18.45
N LYS A 151 -3.72 13.46 -18.72
CA LYS A 151 -4.19 12.09 -18.98
C LYS A 151 -4.08 11.17 -17.78
N VAL A 152 -3.71 11.70 -16.62
CA VAL A 152 -3.44 10.91 -15.41
C VAL A 152 -4.35 11.34 -14.28
N GLN A 153 -5.02 10.39 -13.67
CA GLN A 153 -5.63 10.56 -12.36
C GLN A 153 -4.69 10.04 -11.28
N MET A 154 -4.76 10.62 -10.10
CA MET A 154 -4.01 10.16 -8.93
C MET A 154 -4.99 9.75 -7.84
N LEU A 155 -4.74 8.61 -7.23
CA LEU A 155 -5.53 8.08 -6.12
C LEU A 155 -4.60 7.55 -5.03
N GLY A 156 -4.92 7.90 -3.80
CA GLY A 156 -4.25 7.32 -2.64
C GLY A 156 -5.16 6.33 -1.92
N THR A 157 -4.57 5.34 -1.29
CA THR A 157 -5.28 4.32 -0.49
C THR A 157 -4.54 4.02 0.80
N SER A 158 -5.16 3.18 1.64
CA SER A 158 -4.64 2.81 2.96
C SER A 158 -4.83 3.86 4.05
N GLY A 159 -4.56 3.47 5.29
CA GLY A 159 -4.87 4.26 6.49
C GLY A 159 -4.25 5.65 6.52
N THR A 160 -3.04 5.80 6.00
CA THR A 160 -2.35 7.10 5.96
C THR A 160 -3.10 8.11 5.09
N VAL A 161 -3.49 7.70 3.89
CA VAL A 161 -4.17 8.59 2.95
C VAL A 161 -5.58 8.93 3.43
N THR A 162 -6.31 7.97 3.98
CA THR A 162 -7.63 8.22 4.55
C THR A 162 -7.57 9.11 5.78
N THR A 163 -6.53 8.99 6.61
CA THR A 163 -6.28 9.93 7.72
C THR A 163 -6.02 11.35 7.22
N LEU A 164 -5.20 11.52 6.19
CA LEU A 164 -4.99 12.84 5.57
C LEU A 164 -6.29 13.40 4.97
N GLY A 165 -7.11 12.54 4.37
CA GLY A 165 -8.44 12.91 3.88
C GLY A 165 -9.37 13.39 5.01
N ALA A 166 -9.40 12.66 6.13
CA ALA A 166 -10.19 13.03 7.29
C ALA A 166 -9.75 14.39 7.89
N LEU A 167 -8.44 14.62 7.99
CA LEU A 167 -7.88 15.90 8.43
C LEU A 167 -8.24 17.04 7.47
N HIS A 168 -8.12 16.81 6.17
CA HIS A 168 -8.47 17.80 5.15
C HIS A 168 -9.96 18.20 5.21
N LEU A 169 -10.83 17.20 5.40
CA LEU A 169 -12.27 17.38 5.53
C LEU A 169 -12.70 17.87 6.93
N LYS A 170 -11.74 18.01 7.87
CA LYS A 170 -12.00 18.41 9.27
C LYS A 170 -13.07 17.55 9.94
N LEU A 171 -13.02 16.25 9.71
CA LEU A 171 -13.95 15.31 10.37
C LEU A 171 -13.68 15.28 11.87
N SER A 172 -14.76 15.28 12.66
CA SER A 172 -14.67 15.22 14.13
C SER A 172 -14.23 13.85 14.65
N TYR A 173 -14.41 12.81 13.85
CA TYR A 173 -13.94 11.46 14.11
C TYR A 173 -13.65 10.74 12.76
N TYR A 174 -12.83 9.75 12.84
CA TYR A 174 -12.47 8.91 11.68
C TYR A 174 -13.60 7.88 11.44
N ASP A 175 -14.19 7.90 10.25
CA ASP A 175 -15.23 6.95 9.81
C ASP A 175 -14.67 6.03 8.69
#